data_cfdd245bc21509c804178d62ee185765
#
_entry.id   cfdd245bc21509c804178d62ee185765
#
_cell.length_a   1.000
_cell.length_b   1.000
_cell.length_c   1.000
_cell.angle_alpha   90.00
_cell.angle_beta   90.00
_cell.angle_gamma   90.00
#
_symmetry.space_group_name_H-M   'P 1'
#
loop_
_entity.id
_entity.type
_entity.pdbx_description
1 polymer ?
#
loop_
_entity_poly.entity_id
_entity_poly.type
_entity_poly.pdbx_seq_one_letter_code
_entity_poly.pdbx_strand_id
1 'polypeptide(L)'
;ASASAAEIAQAFQSRRATQRGAHSANGRPHWPNPTDGRALADGASLVGGHAFSGNGVPEGFRFNIPAAQDLMPPMQLRQADQGGAIALSWNTQPSARAFFVAGMGARGRNEMVLWSSSEVPDAGMGLLDYQTNAAVDRWLRERVLLTPTTTSCVVPKGVFVGEGAMLRAIAYGHELNLVHPPRPSDPKVAWEPEWAVKVRVKSLASAVVGMPSMDEAMRGTQREGTEPQPEQTKEKKPGPLDILRGVLGR
;
A
#
# COMPACT_ATOMS: atom_id res chain seq x y z
N ALA A 1 -28.03 4.93 -12.80
CA ALA A 1 -28.65 3.67 -12.36
C ALA A 1 -27.96 3.23 -11.07
N SER A 2 -28.72 2.95 -10.03
CA SER A 2 -28.17 2.40 -8.78
C SER A 2 -27.88 0.91 -8.98
N ALA A 3 -26.71 0.44 -8.55
CA ALA A 3 -26.38 -0.98 -8.58
C ALA A 3 -27.34 -1.75 -7.66
N SER A 4 -27.74 -2.95 -8.06
CA SER A 4 -28.55 -3.83 -7.23
C SER A 4 -27.74 -4.33 -6.01
N ALA A 5 -28.41 -4.72 -4.95
CA ALA A 5 -27.76 -5.29 -3.76
C ALA A 5 -26.90 -6.53 -4.10
N ALA A 6 -27.31 -7.31 -5.11
CA ALA A 6 -26.55 -8.47 -5.58
C ALA A 6 -25.25 -8.06 -6.30
N GLU A 7 -25.28 -7.03 -7.16
CA GLU A 7 -24.08 -6.49 -7.83
C GLU A 7 -23.11 -5.88 -6.83
N ILE A 8 -23.62 -5.17 -5.82
CA ILE A 8 -22.83 -4.63 -4.72
C ILE A 8 -22.17 -5.78 -3.95
N ALA A 9 -22.93 -6.80 -3.54
CA ALA A 9 -22.40 -7.96 -2.84
C ALA A 9 -21.34 -8.70 -3.65
N GLN A 10 -21.53 -8.84 -4.96
CA GLN A 10 -20.58 -9.46 -5.87
C GLN A 10 -19.30 -8.63 -6.02
N ALA A 11 -19.40 -7.31 -6.14
CA ALA A 11 -18.25 -6.39 -6.18
C ALA A 11 -17.42 -6.46 -4.89
N PHE A 12 -18.07 -6.60 -3.72
CA PHE A 12 -17.38 -6.76 -2.44
C PHE A 12 -16.75 -8.14 -2.22
N GLN A 13 -17.27 -9.19 -2.89
CA GLN A 13 -16.79 -10.56 -2.69
C GLN A 13 -15.75 -11.01 -3.72
N SER A 14 -15.69 -10.40 -4.89
CA SER A 14 -15.02 -10.98 -6.06
C SER A 14 -13.49 -10.90 -6.01
N ARG A 15 -12.92 -9.87 -5.40
CA ARG A 15 -11.46 -9.69 -5.38
C ARG A 15 -10.99 -9.27 -4.01
N ARG A 16 -10.28 -10.17 -3.36
CA ARG A 16 -9.66 -9.91 -2.06
C ARG A 16 -8.18 -10.20 -2.13
N ALA A 17 -7.43 -9.49 -1.31
CA ALA A 17 -6.05 -9.82 -1.07
C ALA A 17 -5.94 -11.31 -0.71
N THR A 18 -5.15 -12.04 -1.47
CA THR A 18 -4.93 -13.47 -1.27
C THR A 18 -4.12 -13.75 -0.01
N GLN A 19 -3.42 -12.73 0.46
CA GLN A 19 -2.60 -12.80 1.66
C GLN A 19 -2.65 -11.47 2.39
N ARG A 20 -3.16 -11.48 3.59
CA ARG A 20 -3.09 -10.32 4.50
C ARG A 20 -1.66 -10.06 4.95
N GLY A 21 -1.42 -8.90 5.55
CA GLY A 21 -0.14 -8.51 6.10
C GLY A 21 0.52 -9.62 6.94
N ALA A 22 1.83 -9.55 7.06
CA ALA A 22 2.57 -10.50 7.88
C ALA A 22 2.09 -10.47 9.34
N HIS A 23 1.97 -11.61 9.94
CA HIS A 23 1.67 -11.78 11.36
C HIS A 23 2.47 -12.94 11.91
N SER A 24 2.95 -12.80 13.14
CA SER A 24 3.62 -13.89 13.83
C SER A 24 2.63 -14.99 14.20
N ALA A 25 3.08 -16.23 14.05
CA ALA A 25 2.43 -17.41 14.58
C ALA A 25 3.50 -18.28 15.24
N ASN A 26 3.07 -19.26 16.03
CA ASN A 26 4.01 -20.19 16.67
C ASN A 26 4.89 -20.87 15.61
N GLY A 27 6.22 -20.79 15.76
CA GLY A 27 7.20 -21.29 14.80
C GLY A 27 7.30 -20.48 13.49
N ARG A 28 6.59 -19.34 13.37
CA ARG A 28 6.59 -18.50 12.16
C ARG A 28 6.70 -17.02 12.54
N PRO A 29 7.89 -16.54 12.92
CA PRO A 29 8.12 -15.14 13.17
C PRO A 29 8.01 -14.33 11.87
N HIS A 30 7.71 -13.05 11.98
CA HIS A 30 7.74 -12.14 10.84
C HIS A 30 8.62 -10.92 11.12
N TRP A 31 9.13 -10.35 10.06
CA TRP A 31 9.84 -9.08 10.06
C TRP A 31 9.14 -8.11 9.10
N PRO A 32 9.04 -6.81 9.40
CA PRO A 32 9.47 -6.20 10.67
C PRO A 32 8.62 -6.66 11.85
N ASN A 33 9.27 -6.81 13.01
CA ASN A 33 8.57 -7.18 14.24
C ASN A 33 7.76 -5.98 14.74
N PRO A 34 6.47 -6.11 15.04
CA PRO A 34 5.63 -4.99 15.51
C PRO A 34 6.11 -4.33 16.80
N THR A 35 6.87 -5.08 17.63
CA THR A 35 7.45 -4.55 18.87
C THR A 35 8.77 -3.83 18.65
N ASP A 36 9.38 -3.91 17.47
CA ASP A 36 10.60 -3.22 17.10
C ASP A 36 10.25 -1.89 16.44
N GLY A 37 10.27 -0.81 17.21
CA GLY A 37 9.97 0.55 16.74
C GLY A 37 11.11 1.22 15.98
N ARG A 38 12.20 0.52 15.64
CA ARG A 38 13.32 1.10 14.89
C ARG A 38 12.93 1.36 13.47
N ALA A 39 13.14 2.60 13.01
CA ALA A 39 13.05 2.94 11.61
C ALA A 39 14.21 2.31 10.83
N LEU A 40 13.93 1.93 9.58
CA LEU A 40 14.99 1.55 8.65
C LEU A 40 15.82 2.78 8.30
N ALA A 41 17.14 2.60 8.18
CA ALA A 41 18.02 3.66 7.69
C ALA A 41 17.68 4.00 6.22
N ASP A 42 17.93 5.26 5.84
CA ASP A 42 17.83 5.66 4.46
C ASP A 42 18.78 4.82 3.59
N GLY A 43 18.26 4.31 2.47
CA GLY A 43 19.01 3.43 1.58
C GLY A 43 19.16 1.98 2.08
N ALA A 44 18.44 1.58 3.14
CA ALA A 44 18.40 0.17 3.54
C ALA A 44 17.93 -0.72 2.39
N SER A 45 18.51 -1.91 2.29
CA SER A 45 18.21 -2.89 1.25
C SER A 45 18.07 -4.28 1.87
N LEU A 46 17.19 -5.10 1.28
CA LEU A 46 17.06 -6.51 1.60
C LEU A 46 17.94 -7.39 0.70
N VAL A 47 18.58 -6.82 -0.32
CA VAL A 47 19.36 -7.60 -1.30
C VAL A 47 20.58 -8.24 -0.64
N GLY A 48 20.80 -9.51 -0.95
CA GLY A 48 21.98 -10.25 -0.52
C GLY A 48 21.69 -11.42 0.38
N GLY A 49 22.76 -11.94 0.98
CA GLY A 49 22.74 -13.13 1.83
C GLY A 49 22.22 -12.81 3.23
N HIS A 50 21.25 -13.58 3.70
CA HIS A 50 20.71 -13.53 5.04
C HIS A 50 21.03 -14.84 5.76
N ALA A 51 21.53 -14.75 6.98
CA ALA A 51 21.77 -15.90 7.84
C ALA A 51 21.14 -15.63 9.22
N PHE A 52 20.46 -16.62 9.73
CA PHE A 52 19.82 -16.56 11.04
C PHE A 52 20.42 -17.61 11.95
N SER A 53 20.60 -17.26 13.20
CA SER A 53 21.07 -18.16 14.25
C SER A 53 20.36 -17.83 15.55
N GLY A 54 20.23 -18.80 16.42
CA GLY A 54 19.64 -18.61 17.73
C GLY A 54 18.94 -19.88 18.22
N ASN A 55 18.38 -19.81 19.41
CA ASN A 55 17.66 -20.94 19.98
C ASN A 55 16.38 -21.22 19.17
N GLY A 56 16.22 -22.46 18.70
CA GLY A 56 15.08 -22.87 17.88
C GLY A 56 15.17 -22.48 16.39
N VAL A 57 16.29 -21.91 15.95
CA VAL A 57 16.56 -21.65 14.53
C VAL A 57 17.30 -22.87 13.97
N PRO A 58 16.85 -23.47 12.83
CA PRO A 58 17.54 -24.58 12.20
C PRO A 58 18.99 -24.25 11.86
N GLU A 59 19.89 -25.21 12.01
CA GLU A 59 21.28 -25.05 11.61
C GLU A 59 21.36 -24.78 10.11
N GLY A 60 22.19 -23.81 9.71
CA GLY A 60 22.31 -23.45 8.29
C GLY A 60 21.13 -22.68 7.70
N PHE A 61 20.26 -22.11 8.52
CA PHE A 61 19.18 -21.24 8.04
C PHE A 61 19.76 -19.99 7.37
N ARG A 62 19.94 -20.09 6.07
CA ARG A 62 20.47 -19.01 5.22
C ARG A 62 19.78 -18.99 3.87
N PHE A 63 19.59 -17.81 3.31
CA PHE A 63 19.00 -17.62 2.00
C PHE A 63 19.49 -16.31 1.38
N ASN A 64 19.21 -16.12 0.10
CA ASN A 64 19.55 -14.91 -0.64
C ASN A 64 18.28 -14.20 -1.12
N ILE A 65 18.20 -12.89 -0.98
CA ILE A 65 17.13 -12.04 -1.51
C ILE A 65 17.68 -11.32 -2.74
N PRO A 66 17.11 -11.56 -3.94
CA PRO A 66 17.51 -10.86 -5.15
C PRO A 66 16.89 -9.45 -5.24
N ALA A 67 17.43 -8.63 -6.13
CA ALA A 67 17.03 -7.22 -6.28
C ALA A 67 15.53 -7.01 -6.57
N ALA A 68 14.88 -7.96 -7.22
CA ALA A 68 13.45 -7.87 -7.52
C ALA A 68 12.55 -7.86 -6.25
N GLN A 69 13.06 -8.33 -5.12
CA GLN A 69 12.40 -8.37 -3.82
C GLN A 69 12.99 -7.37 -2.81
N ASP A 70 13.74 -6.39 -3.29
CA ASP A 70 14.25 -5.34 -2.44
C ASP A 70 13.14 -4.42 -1.92
N LEU A 71 13.46 -3.65 -0.89
CA LEU A 71 12.58 -2.61 -0.37
C LEU A 71 12.16 -1.67 -1.50
N MET A 72 10.87 -1.40 -1.56
CA MET A 72 10.33 -0.45 -2.52
C MET A 72 10.47 0.98 -1.97
N PRO A 73 10.87 1.96 -2.80
CA PRO A 73 10.88 3.35 -2.37
C PRO A 73 9.48 3.81 -1.95
N PRO A 74 9.37 4.80 -1.06
CA PRO A 74 8.08 5.37 -0.69
C PRO A 74 7.32 5.85 -1.91
N MET A 75 6.06 5.41 -2.06
CA MET A 75 5.18 5.88 -3.11
C MET A 75 4.64 7.27 -2.76
N GLN A 76 4.79 8.22 -3.67
CA GLN A 76 4.35 9.60 -3.51
C GLN A 76 3.12 9.83 -4.39
N LEU A 77 1.93 9.77 -3.81
CA LEU A 77 0.68 10.03 -4.51
C LEU A 77 0.40 11.53 -4.52
N ARG A 78 0.29 12.11 -5.71
CA ARG A 78 -0.03 13.52 -5.95
C ARG A 78 -1.40 13.63 -6.62
N GLN A 79 -2.08 14.72 -6.38
CA GLN A 79 -3.38 15.03 -6.96
C GLN A 79 -3.41 16.45 -7.54
N ALA A 80 -4.15 16.63 -8.62
CA ALA A 80 -4.40 17.92 -9.23
C ALA A 80 -5.85 17.99 -9.74
N ASP A 81 -6.52 19.12 -9.53
CA ASP A 81 -7.84 19.34 -10.12
C ASP A 81 -7.74 19.58 -11.63
N GLN A 82 -8.59 18.91 -12.40
CA GLN A 82 -8.73 19.06 -13.84
C GLN A 82 -10.19 19.36 -14.21
N GLY A 83 -10.69 20.51 -13.77
CA GLY A 83 -12.06 20.94 -14.06
C GLY A 83 -13.12 20.05 -13.40
N GLY A 84 -12.83 19.59 -12.19
CA GLY A 84 -13.65 18.73 -11.36
C GLY A 84 -13.40 17.23 -11.53
N ALA A 85 -12.52 16.82 -12.43
CA ALA A 85 -11.86 15.51 -12.41
C ALA A 85 -10.59 15.61 -11.57
N ILE A 86 -10.12 14.51 -10.97
CA ILE A 86 -8.92 14.50 -10.14
C ILE A 86 -7.84 13.71 -10.88
N ALA A 87 -6.84 14.40 -11.39
CA ALA A 87 -5.64 13.77 -11.93
C ALA A 87 -4.78 13.26 -10.77
N LEU A 88 -4.45 11.99 -10.80
CA LEU A 88 -3.57 11.32 -9.85
C LEU A 88 -2.27 10.97 -10.54
N SER A 89 -1.15 11.18 -9.86
CA SER A 89 0.18 10.77 -10.35
C SER A 89 1.04 10.28 -9.19
N TRP A 90 2.02 9.45 -9.51
CA TRP A 90 2.99 8.93 -8.54
C TRP A 90 4.36 8.73 -9.17
N ASN A 91 5.37 8.64 -8.30
CA ASN A 91 6.74 8.38 -8.74
C ASN A 91 6.89 6.96 -9.27
N THR A 92 7.86 6.77 -10.16
CA THR A 92 8.23 5.44 -10.66
C THR A 92 8.64 4.52 -9.52
N GLN A 93 8.27 3.25 -9.64
CA GLN A 93 8.59 2.17 -8.71
C GLN A 93 9.29 1.06 -9.49
N PRO A 94 10.64 1.03 -9.55
CA PRO A 94 11.37 0.13 -10.46
C PRO A 94 11.09 -1.36 -10.25
N SER A 95 10.80 -1.77 -9.00
CA SER A 95 10.48 -3.15 -8.64
C SER A 95 8.99 -3.46 -8.61
N ALA A 96 8.13 -2.50 -9.01
CA ALA A 96 6.69 -2.75 -9.05
C ALA A 96 6.31 -3.69 -10.19
N ARG A 97 5.39 -4.60 -9.91
CA ARG A 97 4.75 -5.47 -10.91
C ARG A 97 3.42 -4.89 -11.40
N ALA A 98 2.74 -4.12 -10.57
CA ALA A 98 1.45 -3.52 -10.88
C ALA A 98 1.13 -2.42 -9.87
N PHE A 99 0.13 -1.60 -10.22
CA PHE A 99 -0.45 -0.61 -9.32
C PHE A 99 -1.96 -0.80 -9.21
N PHE A 100 -2.52 -0.31 -8.11
CA PHE A 100 -3.95 -0.19 -7.92
C PHE A 100 -4.24 1.06 -7.09
N VAL A 101 -5.28 1.78 -7.47
CA VAL A 101 -5.74 2.96 -6.73
C VAL A 101 -7.21 2.78 -6.41
N ALA A 102 -7.58 3.08 -5.18
CA ALA A 102 -8.96 3.09 -4.73
C ALA A 102 -9.27 4.38 -3.97
N GLY A 103 -10.51 4.79 -4.01
CA GLY A 103 -11.01 5.94 -3.28
C GLY A 103 -12.34 5.66 -2.62
N MET A 104 -12.55 6.32 -1.48
CA MET A 104 -13.79 6.28 -0.72
C MET A 104 -14.14 7.68 -0.25
N GLY A 105 -15.37 8.10 -0.50
CA GLY A 105 -15.90 9.39 -0.06
C GLY A 105 -17.37 9.32 0.32
N ALA A 106 -17.86 10.33 0.98
CA ALA A 106 -19.28 10.50 1.28
C ALA A 106 -19.93 11.41 0.22
N ARG A 107 -21.17 11.12 -0.12
CA ARG A 107 -22.04 11.99 -0.89
C ARG A 107 -23.29 12.28 -0.05
N GLY A 108 -23.35 13.49 0.49
CA GLY A 108 -24.37 13.82 1.47
C GLY A 108 -24.22 13.03 2.78
N ARG A 109 -25.35 12.79 3.48
CA ARG A 109 -25.33 12.17 4.81
C ARG A 109 -25.39 10.65 4.81
N ASN A 110 -25.93 10.03 3.77
CA ASN A 110 -26.31 8.64 3.75
C ASN A 110 -25.76 7.84 2.55
N GLU A 111 -24.91 8.44 1.72
CA GLU A 111 -24.37 7.79 0.53
C GLU A 111 -22.84 7.71 0.64
N MET A 112 -22.31 6.53 0.44
CA MET A 112 -20.88 6.29 0.29
C MET A 112 -20.56 6.04 -1.17
N VAL A 113 -19.53 6.70 -1.67
CA VAL A 113 -19.02 6.54 -3.03
C VAL A 113 -17.71 5.78 -2.96
N LEU A 114 -17.63 4.67 -3.69
CA LEU A 114 -16.41 3.89 -3.88
C LEU A 114 -15.97 4.01 -5.33
N TRP A 115 -14.71 4.19 -5.54
CA TRP A 115 -14.08 4.26 -6.85
C TRP A 115 -12.78 3.46 -6.86
N SER A 116 -12.44 2.87 -7.99
CA SER A 116 -11.13 2.25 -8.18
C SER A 116 -10.62 2.45 -9.61
N SER A 117 -9.30 2.27 -9.79
CA SER A 117 -8.61 2.34 -11.08
C SER A 117 -8.83 1.10 -11.96
N SER A 118 -9.64 0.15 -11.51
CA SER A 118 -9.97 -1.05 -12.29
C SER A 118 -10.86 -0.71 -13.48
N GLU A 119 -10.60 -1.31 -14.65
CA GLU A 119 -11.49 -1.21 -15.80
C GLU A 119 -12.76 -2.07 -15.65
N VAL A 120 -12.75 -2.99 -14.70
CA VAL A 120 -13.92 -3.81 -14.36
C VAL A 120 -14.44 -3.42 -12.98
N PRO A 121 -15.73 -3.58 -12.69
CA PRO A 121 -16.30 -3.18 -11.42
C PRO A 121 -15.56 -3.81 -10.23
N ASP A 122 -15.06 -2.98 -9.34
CA ASP A 122 -14.39 -3.36 -8.10
C ASP A 122 -14.53 -2.26 -7.04
N ALA A 123 -14.91 -2.63 -5.84
CA ALA A 123 -15.06 -1.69 -4.73
C ALA A 123 -13.72 -1.19 -4.18
N GLY A 124 -12.60 -1.80 -4.58
CA GLY A 124 -11.25 -1.40 -4.21
C GLY A 124 -10.78 -1.81 -2.82
N MET A 125 -11.67 -2.23 -1.94
CA MET A 125 -11.34 -2.46 -0.53
C MET A 125 -10.51 -3.74 -0.30
N GLY A 126 -10.65 -4.74 -1.16
CA GLY A 126 -9.98 -6.04 -1.03
C GLY A 126 -8.58 -6.10 -1.62
N LEU A 127 -8.19 -5.12 -2.42
CA LEU A 127 -6.95 -5.16 -3.21
C LEU A 127 -5.80 -4.34 -2.60
N LEU A 128 -6.03 -3.63 -1.51
CA LEU A 128 -5.03 -2.75 -0.87
C LEU A 128 -4.08 -3.49 0.09
N ASP A 129 -3.74 -4.74 -0.22
CA ASP A 129 -2.78 -5.54 0.55
C ASP A 129 -1.98 -6.47 -0.37
N TYR A 130 -1.04 -7.24 0.20
CA TYR A 130 -0.18 -8.16 -0.53
C TYR A 130 -0.96 -9.13 -1.42
N GLN A 131 -0.42 -9.34 -2.63
CA GLN A 131 -0.94 -10.29 -3.60
C GLN A 131 0.14 -11.32 -3.96
N THR A 132 -0.28 -12.53 -4.31
CA THR A 132 0.65 -13.50 -4.90
C THR A 132 1.04 -13.07 -6.31
N ASN A 133 2.23 -13.49 -6.77
CA ASN A 133 2.65 -13.24 -8.15
C ASN A 133 1.60 -13.67 -9.17
N ALA A 134 1.01 -14.86 -9.00
CA ALA A 134 -0.03 -15.39 -9.89
C ALA A 134 -1.32 -14.54 -9.89
N ALA A 135 -1.70 -14.01 -8.73
CA ALA A 135 -2.86 -13.12 -8.64
C ALA A 135 -2.61 -11.79 -9.37
N VAL A 136 -1.43 -11.19 -9.20
CA VAL A 136 -1.04 -9.96 -9.92
C VAL A 136 -1.09 -10.20 -11.43
N ASP A 137 -0.49 -11.29 -11.93
CA ASP A 137 -0.47 -11.62 -13.35
C ASP A 137 -1.88 -11.83 -13.91
N ARG A 138 -2.75 -12.50 -13.16
CA ARG A 138 -4.15 -12.69 -13.55
C ARG A 138 -4.87 -11.36 -13.64
N TRP A 139 -4.78 -10.52 -12.64
CA TRP A 139 -5.52 -9.26 -12.58
C TRP A 139 -4.98 -8.19 -13.52
N LEU A 140 -3.71 -8.26 -13.91
CA LEU A 140 -3.19 -7.47 -15.03
C LEU A 140 -3.86 -7.87 -16.34
N ARG A 141 -3.98 -9.17 -16.62
CA ARG A 141 -4.70 -9.66 -17.82
C ARG A 141 -6.18 -9.30 -17.81
N GLU A 142 -6.81 -9.33 -16.65
CA GLU A 142 -8.22 -8.96 -16.45
C GLU A 142 -8.44 -7.43 -16.39
N ARG A 143 -7.38 -6.62 -16.51
CA ARG A 143 -7.42 -5.14 -16.40
C ARG A 143 -8.02 -4.63 -15.08
N VAL A 144 -7.84 -5.40 -14.03
CA VAL A 144 -8.14 -4.98 -12.66
C VAL A 144 -7.04 -4.10 -12.11
N LEU A 145 -5.78 -4.43 -12.43
CA LEU A 145 -4.60 -3.70 -12.01
C LEU A 145 -4.01 -2.88 -13.16
N LEU A 146 -3.41 -1.77 -12.80
CA LEU A 146 -2.62 -0.93 -13.71
C LEU A 146 -1.26 -1.56 -13.95
N THR A 147 -0.71 -1.37 -15.15
CA THR A 147 0.59 -1.91 -15.54
C THR A 147 1.74 -1.29 -14.74
N PRO A 148 2.91 -1.94 -14.64
CA PRO A 148 4.06 -1.41 -13.89
C PRO A 148 4.66 -0.12 -14.47
N THR A 149 4.33 0.21 -15.71
CA THR A 149 4.76 1.47 -16.36
C THR A 149 3.79 2.62 -16.15
N THR A 150 2.61 2.36 -15.56
CA THR A 150 1.61 3.39 -15.29
C THR A 150 2.05 4.24 -14.10
N THR A 151 2.07 5.56 -14.29
CA THR A 151 2.41 6.54 -13.24
C THR A 151 1.32 7.57 -13.01
N SER A 152 0.16 7.40 -13.64
CA SER A 152 -0.97 8.31 -13.47
C SER A 152 -2.30 7.64 -13.80
N CYS A 153 -3.39 8.17 -13.24
CA CYS A 153 -4.76 7.86 -13.63
C CYS A 153 -5.67 9.06 -13.27
N VAL A 154 -6.92 9.00 -13.69
CA VAL A 154 -7.87 10.09 -13.45
C VAL A 154 -9.12 9.54 -12.76
N VAL A 155 -9.50 10.18 -11.65
CA VAL A 155 -10.84 10.00 -11.07
C VAL A 155 -11.80 10.88 -11.87
N PRO A 156 -12.84 10.32 -12.50
CA PRO A 156 -13.76 11.10 -13.33
C PRO A 156 -14.48 12.19 -12.54
N LYS A 157 -14.85 13.26 -13.25
CA LYS A 157 -15.64 14.36 -12.67
C LYS A 157 -16.93 13.84 -12.04
N GLY A 158 -17.24 14.34 -10.85
CA GLY A 158 -18.48 14.04 -10.13
C GLY A 158 -18.48 12.71 -9.37
N VAL A 159 -17.38 11.93 -9.40
CA VAL A 159 -17.22 10.75 -8.53
C VAL A 159 -17.18 11.19 -7.08
N PHE A 160 -16.22 12.04 -6.72
CA PHE A 160 -16.16 12.65 -5.42
C PHE A 160 -16.64 14.12 -5.53
N VAL A 161 -17.59 14.50 -4.69
CA VAL A 161 -18.15 15.83 -4.64
C VAL A 161 -17.67 16.51 -3.36
N GLY A 162 -16.89 17.59 -3.50
CA GLY A 162 -16.27 18.26 -2.37
C GLY A 162 -14.96 17.63 -1.94
N GLU A 163 -14.50 18.05 -0.77
CA GLU A 163 -13.24 17.63 -0.16
C GLU A 163 -13.46 16.44 0.80
N GLY A 164 -12.37 15.79 1.19
CA GLY A 164 -12.38 14.81 2.27
C GLY A 164 -12.52 13.36 1.82
N ALA A 165 -12.66 13.05 0.53
CA ALA A 165 -12.57 11.67 0.06
C ALA A 165 -11.15 11.13 0.26
N MET A 166 -11.03 9.92 0.78
CA MET A 166 -9.74 9.25 0.99
C MET A 166 -9.35 8.48 -0.26
N LEU A 167 -8.16 8.72 -0.74
CA LEU A 167 -7.52 7.96 -1.82
C LEU A 167 -6.40 7.09 -1.24
N ARG A 168 -6.28 5.88 -1.74
CA ARG A 168 -5.19 4.95 -1.39
C ARG A 168 -4.64 4.33 -2.66
N ALA A 169 -3.33 4.31 -2.76
CA ALA A 169 -2.61 3.68 -3.86
C ALA A 169 -1.67 2.61 -3.31
N ILE A 170 -1.51 1.54 -4.06
CA ILE A 170 -0.58 0.46 -3.77
C ILE A 170 0.25 0.13 -5.01
N ALA A 171 1.54 -0.02 -4.82
CA ALA A 171 2.46 -0.67 -5.74
C ALA A 171 2.74 -2.08 -5.21
N TYR A 172 2.44 -3.09 -6.02
CA TYR A 172 2.75 -4.49 -5.71
C TYR A 172 4.15 -4.83 -6.18
N GLY A 173 4.99 -5.30 -5.27
CA GLY A 173 6.28 -5.86 -5.62
C GLY A 173 6.22 -7.37 -5.88
N HIS A 174 7.37 -7.98 -6.02
CA HIS A 174 7.52 -9.41 -6.24
C HIS A 174 7.40 -10.20 -4.92
N GLU A 175 6.74 -11.35 -4.98
CA GLU A 175 6.78 -12.34 -3.90
C GLU A 175 7.90 -13.35 -4.18
N LEU A 176 8.71 -13.67 -3.17
CA LEU A 176 9.68 -14.75 -3.18
C LEU A 176 9.29 -15.78 -2.12
N ASN A 177 9.23 -17.04 -2.51
CA ASN A 177 9.01 -18.15 -1.61
C ASN A 177 10.22 -19.10 -1.68
N LEU A 178 10.86 -19.30 -0.57
CA LEU A 178 12.01 -20.19 -0.41
C LEU A 178 11.67 -21.29 0.57
N VAL A 179 12.24 -22.46 0.35
CA VAL A 179 12.03 -23.62 1.20
C VAL A 179 13.29 -24.49 1.18
N HIS A 180 13.62 -25.08 2.32
CA HIS A 180 14.77 -25.98 2.43
C HIS A 180 14.39 -27.24 3.21
N PRO A 181 14.84 -28.43 2.75
CA PRO A 181 15.40 -28.67 1.42
C PRO A 181 14.40 -28.40 0.28
N PRO A 182 14.87 -28.16 -0.94
CA PRO A 182 13.98 -27.98 -2.08
C PRO A 182 13.05 -29.19 -2.24
N ARG A 183 11.81 -28.92 -2.67
CA ARG A 183 10.84 -29.99 -2.91
C ARG A 183 11.34 -30.91 -4.02
N PRO A 184 11.38 -32.23 -3.78
CA PRO A 184 11.72 -33.20 -4.81
C PRO A 184 10.80 -33.08 -6.03
N SER A 185 11.34 -33.36 -7.22
CA SER A 185 10.55 -33.39 -8.46
C SER A 185 9.57 -34.56 -8.50
N ASP A 186 9.92 -35.69 -7.87
CA ASP A 186 9.01 -36.84 -7.73
C ASP A 186 8.04 -36.58 -6.55
N PRO A 187 6.72 -36.48 -6.82
CA PRO A 187 5.73 -36.24 -5.77
C PRO A 187 5.56 -37.40 -4.78
N LYS A 188 6.09 -38.59 -5.09
CA LYS A 188 6.03 -39.76 -4.22
C LYS A 188 7.11 -39.76 -3.14
N VAL A 189 8.15 -38.94 -3.31
CA VAL A 189 9.21 -38.82 -2.30
C VAL A 189 8.66 -38.05 -1.12
N ALA A 190 8.75 -38.64 0.07
CA ALA A 190 8.39 -37.93 1.30
C ALA A 190 9.25 -36.67 1.45
N TRP A 191 8.60 -35.54 1.71
CA TRP A 191 9.26 -34.26 1.81
C TRP A 191 8.75 -33.50 3.03
N GLU A 192 9.69 -33.15 3.88
CA GLU A 192 9.45 -32.38 5.08
C GLU A 192 10.44 -31.20 5.09
N PRO A 193 9.94 -29.97 4.94
CA PRO A 193 10.81 -28.79 4.95
C PRO A 193 11.29 -28.46 6.35
N GLU A 194 12.56 -28.22 6.50
CA GLU A 194 13.18 -27.74 7.74
C GLU A 194 12.82 -26.27 8.01
N TRP A 195 12.81 -25.46 6.94
CA TRP A 195 12.40 -24.06 7.02
C TRP A 195 11.81 -23.55 5.70
N ALA A 196 11.02 -22.51 5.82
CA ALA A 196 10.47 -21.78 4.68
C ALA A 196 10.52 -20.27 4.94
N VAL A 197 10.82 -19.50 3.90
CA VAL A 197 10.84 -18.03 3.94
C VAL A 197 9.93 -17.49 2.85
N LYS A 198 9.11 -16.52 3.22
CA LYS A 198 8.32 -15.75 2.28
C LYS A 198 8.70 -14.27 2.39
N VAL A 199 9.17 -13.70 1.28
CA VAL A 199 9.45 -12.27 1.16
C VAL A 199 8.37 -11.63 0.30
N ARG A 200 7.78 -10.55 0.79
CA ARG A 200 6.78 -9.77 0.07
C ARG A 200 7.03 -8.30 0.28
N VAL A 201 7.01 -7.55 -0.78
CA VAL A 201 7.23 -6.10 -0.74
C VAL A 201 6.05 -5.38 -1.39
N LYS A 202 5.71 -4.23 -0.84
CA LYS A 202 4.70 -3.31 -1.37
C LYS A 202 5.06 -1.88 -0.95
N SER A 203 4.61 -0.91 -1.70
CA SER A 203 4.62 0.49 -1.28
C SER A 203 3.20 1.04 -1.29
N LEU A 204 2.85 1.79 -0.25
CA LEU A 204 1.52 2.35 -0.05
C LEU A 204 1.61 3.87 0.00
N ALA A 205 0.61 4.53 -0.58
CA ALA A 205 0.40 5.96 -0.41
C ALA A 205 -1.07 6.24 -0.12
N SER A 206 -1.32 7.32 0.60
CA SER A 206 -2.67 7.83 0.86
C SER A 206 -2.72 9.33 0.62
N ALA A 207 -3.85 9.81 0.14
CA ALA A 207 -4.14 11.22 -0.02
C ALA A 207 -5.59 11.50 0.36
N VAL A 208 -5.88 12.73 0.73
CA VAL A 208 -7.26 13.21 0.95
C VAL A 208 -7.56 14.23 -0.14
N VAL A 209 -8.67 14.04 -0.84
CA VAL A 209 -9.08 14.95 -1.93
C VAL A 209 -9.23 16.37 -1.41
N GLY A 210 -8.61 17.31 -2.10
CA GLY A 210 -8.62 18.74 -1.74
C GLY A 210 -7.58 19.15 -0.68
N MET A 211 -6.83 18.19 -0.13
CA MET A 211 -5.75 18.50 0.82
C MET A 211 -4.38 18.28 0.18
N PRO A 212 -3.37 19.10 0.53
CA PRO A 212 -2.00 18.86 0.11
C PRO A 212 -1.52 17.51 0.66
N SER A 213 -0.61 16.85 -0.06
CA SER A 213 0.01 15.64 0.46
C SER A 213 0.78 15.92 1.76
N MET A 214 0.96 14.90 2.61
CA MET A 214 1.75 15.05 3.84
C MET A 214 3.16 15.60 3.56
N ASP A 215 3.78 15.17 2.45
CA ASP A 215 5.10 15.66 2.03
C ASP A 215 5.07 17.13 1.60
N GLU A 216 4.01 17.59 0.95
CA GLU A 216 3.83 18.99 0.58
C GLU A 216 3.54 19.86 1.79
N ALA A 217 2.72 19.36 2.74
CA ALA A 217 2.45 20.03 4.00
C ALA A 217 3.71 20.21 4.85
N MET A 218 4.57 19.17 4.93
CA MET A 218 5.84 19.26 5.64
C MET A 218 6.85 20.21 4.98
N ARG A 219 6.92 20.26 3.65
CA ARG A 219 7.78 21.21 2.92
C ARG A 219 7.28 22.65 3.01
N GLY A 220 5.96 22.84 3.09
CA GLY A 220 5.35 24.16 3.31
C GLY A 220 5.77 24.78 4.65
N THR A 221 5.78 23.98 5.72
CA THR A 221 6.21 24.44 7.05
C THR A 221 7.70 24.76 7.15
N GLN A 222 8.55 24.15 6.32
CA GLN A 222 9.99 24.45 6.27
C GLN A 222 10.30 25.75 5.49
N ARG A 223 9.45 26.16 4.55
CA ARG A 223 9.65 27.40 3.78
C ARG A 223 9.17 28.66 4.52
N GLU A 224 8.21 28.55 5.43
CA GLU A 224 7.75 29.66 6.26
C GLU A 224 8.71 30.02 7.43
N GLY A 225 9.72 29.20 7.69
CA GLY A 225 10.68 29.41 8.78
C GLY A 225 11.87 30.33 8.45
N THR A 226 11.93 30.99 7.28
CA THR A 226 13.13 31.72 6.83
C THR A 226 12.92 33.24 6.62
N GLU A 227 11.84 33.83 7.10
CA GLU A 227 11.71 35.30 7.15
C GLU A 227 11.41 35.78 8.58
N PRO A 228 12.19 36.70 9.14
CA PRO A 228 11.89 37.31 10.43
C PRO A 228 10.83 38.40 10.25
N GLN A 229 9.58 38.15 10.63
CA GLN A 229 8.56 39.18 10.73
C GLN A 229 8.36 39.61 12.19
N PRO A 230 8.08 40.93 12.43
CA PRO A 230 7.90 41.46 13.77
C PRO A 230 6.57 41.00 14.39
N GLU A 231 6.61 40.80 15.70
CA GLU A 231 5.50 40.36 16.55
C GLU A 231 4.20 41.13 16.32
N GLN A 232 3.17 40.45 15.86
CA GLN A 232 1.78 40.85 16.08
C GLN A 232 1.03 39.66 16.69
N THR A 233 0.58 39.85 17.92
CA THR A 233 -0.26 38.92 18.70
C THR A 233 -1.57 38.67 17.93
N LYS A 234 -1.74 37.47 17.37
CA LYS A 234 -3.02 36.97 16.85
C LYS A 234 -3.36 35.64 17.48
N GLU A 235 -4.58 35.55 17.99
CA GLU A 235 -5.17 34.33 18.57
C GLU A 235 -4.97 33.12 17.68
N LYS A 236 -4.44 32.04 18.27
CA LYS A 236 -4.13 30.78 17.62
C LYS A 236 -5.42 30.02 17.31
N LYS A 237 -5.80 29.92 16.05
CA LYS A 237 -6.78 28.93 15.61
C LYS A 237 -6.17 27.52 15.74
N PRO A 238 -6.92 26.53 16.24
CA PRO A 238 -6.41 25.16 16.39
C PRO A 238 -5.99 24.58 15.04
N GLY A 239 -4.80 23.99 15.00
CA GLY A 239 -4.23 23.37 13.81
C GLY A 239 -4.87 22.00 13.51
N PRO A 240 -4.67 21.46 12.30
CA PRO A 240 -5.24 20.16 11.90
C PRO A 240 -4.86 18.98 12.81
N LEU A 241 -3.72 19.07 13.49
CA LEU A 241 -3.24 18.06 14.45
C LEU A 241 -3.99 18.10 15.79
N ASP A 242 -4.56 19.24 16.17
CA ASP A 242 -5.34 19.35 17.40
C ASP A 242 -6.72 18.72 17.25
N ILE A 243 -7.25 18.72 16.03
CA ILE A 243 -8.53 18.06 15.68
C ILE A 243 -8.37 16.55 15.70
N LEU A 244 -7.24 16.01 15.23
CA LEU A 244 -6.96 14.57 15.23
C LEU A 244 -6.77 14.00 16.65
N ARG A 245 -6.20 14.75 17.57
CA ARG A 245 -6.06 14.34 18.98
C ARG A 245 -7.39 14.25 19.72
N GLY A 246 -8.38 15.03 19.33
CA GLY A 246 -9.72 14.97 19.93
C GLY A 246 -10.54 13.76 19.50
N VAL A 247 -10.22 13.13 18.37
CA VAL A 247 -10.98 12.01 17.81
C VAL A 247 -10.40 10.64 18.20
N LEU A 248 -9.12 10.59 18.56
CA LEU A 248 -8.43 9.32 18.90
C LEU A 248 -8.21 9.10 20.40
N GLY A 249 -8.70 9.99 21.24
CA GLY A 249 -8.54 9.94 22.69
C GLY A 249 -9.83 9.72 23.45
N ARG A 250 -10.53 8.58 23.19
CA ARG A 250 -11.47 7.94 24.13
C ARG A 250 -11.57 6.45 23.83
#